data_8eaf0c54e1fc188efe6482d2ddf25ac8
#
_entry.id   8eaf0c54e1fc188efe6482d2ddf25ac8
#
_cell.length_a   1.000
_cell.length_b   1.000
_cell.length_c   1.000
_cell.angle_alpha   90.00
_cell.angle_beta   90.00
_cell.angle_gamma   90.00
#
_symmetry.space_group_name_H-M   'P 1'
#
loop_
_entity.id
_entity.type
_entity.pdbx_description
1 polymer ?
#
loop_
_entity_poly.entity_id
_entity_poly.type
_entity_poly.pdbx_seq_one_letter_code
_entity_poly.pdbx_strand_id
1 'polypeptide(L)'
;MNKNRKRYSLIFSIFIFFTAFFSHNINSEARTTNYGYITHPLLIYFFDVGQGDSMVMILPNGKTVLIDGGDVEHGGVVIKKLRRLHINAIDLLVSTHPDIDHIGGLLKVMNSVKITKILDSGKKYNSHSYYLYKKEAYQKSIPISIAKLDEKIMLDPNVDITVLNSGKKSYTNNNSSIVLKVKYADISILLTGDIERKAEQRLIKNENINAQVLKIPHHGSSTSTSEAFLFAVNPTVAILSYDKFNLFGHPHRSVMKRLNHLGIKQFTTDQFGDIELATNGHKLYIEKEEVLVDP
;
A
#
# COMPACT_ATOMS: atom_id res chain seq x y z
N MET A 1 62.70 -4.84 -68.75
CA MET A 1 62.10 -5.86 -67.89
C MET A 1 61.56 -5.17 -66.67
N ASN A 2 60.27 -4.90 -66.70
CA ASN A 2 59.60 -4.08 -65.70
C ASN A 2 58.92 -4.95 -64.64
N LYS A 3 59.27 -4.78 -63.37
CA LYS A 3 58.62 -5.45 -62.24
C LYS A 3 57.70 -4.43 -61.54
N ASN A 4 56.42 -4.52 -61.86
CA ASN A 4 55.37 -3.78 -61.14
C ASN A 4 55.17 -4.32 -59.71
N ARG A 5 55.46 -3.52 -58.71
CA ARG A 5 55.11 -3.78 -57.34
C ARG A 5 53.73 -3.10 -57.07
N LYS A 6 52.72 -3.92 -56.96
CA LYS A 6 51.42 -3.48 -56.42
C LYS A 6 51.53 -3.29 -54.90
N ARG A 7 51.38 -2.04 -54.46
CA ARG A 7 51.18 -1.67 -53.01
C ARG A 7 49.73 -1.96 -52.64
N TYR A 8 49.48 -2.89 -51.77
CA TYR A 8 48.18 -3.04 -51.11
C TYR A 8 48.15 -2.07 -49.94
N SER A 9 47.27 -1.06 -50.05
CA SER A 9 46.92 -0.14 -48.99
C SER A 9 45.93 -0.88 -48.07
N LEU A 10 46.36 -1.20 -46.87
CA LEU A 10 45.50 -1.79 -45.84
C LEU A 10 44.70 -0.66 -45.17
N ILE A 11 43.45 -0.49 -45.57
CA ILE A 11 42.55 0.42 -44.91
C ILE A 11 42.02 -0.29 -43.66
N PHE A 12 42.54 0.11 -42.50
CA PHE A 12 42.00 -0.27 -41.20
C PHE A 12 40.72 0.54 -40.97
N SER A 13 39.57 -0.08 -41.23
CA SER A 13 38.27 0.47 -40.80
C SER A 13 38.12 0.23 -39.31
N ILE A 14 38.32 1.28 -38.54
CA ILE A 14 37.99 1.28 -37.11
C ILE A 14 36.46 1.37 -37.01
N PHE A 15 35.83 0.23 -36.72
CA PHE A 15 34.45 0.17 -36.31
C PHE A 15 34.38 0.65 -34.85
N ILE A 16 34.04 1.94 -34.67
CA ILE A 16 33.66 2.48 -33.37
C ILE A 16 32.27 1.95 -33.10
N PHE A 17 32.16 0.94 -32.23
CA PHE A 17 30.91 0.54 -31.63
C PHE A 17 30.46 1.65 -30.66
N PHE A 18 29.60 2.56 -31.15
CA PHE A 18 28.78 3.39 -30.30
C PHE A 18 27.74 2.48 -29.64
N THR A 19 28.04 1.96 -28.45
CA THR A 19 27.03 1.48 -27.55
C THR A 19 26.24 2.68 -27.05
N ALA A 20 25.17 3.01 -27.78
CA ALA A 20 24.15 3.92 -27.27
C ALA A 20 23.55 3.26 -26.00
N PHE A 21 24.03 3.68 -24.85
CA PHE A 21 23.29 3.52 -23.60
C PHE A 21 21.97 4.29 -23.79
N PHE A 22 20.93 3.60 -24.21
CA PHE A 22 19.58 4.08 -24.03
C PHE A 22 19.33 4.11 -22.52
N SER A 23 19.76 5.19 -21.86
CA SER A 23 19.14 5.60 -20.61
C SER A 23 17.66 5.79 -20.95
N HIS A 24 16.84 4.84 -20.55
CA HIS A 24 15.41 5.08 -20.44
C HIS A 24 15.23 6.21 -19.41
N ASN A 25 15.31 7.44 -19.88
CA ASN A 25 14.65 8.53 -19.22
C ASN A 25 13.16 8.17 -19.26
N ILE A 26 12.69 7.52 -18.19
CA ILE A 26 11.29 7.50 -17.88
C ILE A 26 10.97 8.95 -17.57
N ASN A 27 10.59 9.71 -18.63
CA ASN A 27 9.91 10.95 -18.44
C ASN A 27 8.74 10.63 -17.52
N SER A 28 8.83 11.08 -16.28
CA SER A 28 7.71 11.18 -15.39
C SER A 28 6.79 12.25 -15.99
N GLU A 29 6.07 11.88 -17.07
CA GLU A 29 4.95 12.67 -17.51
C GLU A 29 4.08 12.87 -16.29
N ALA A 30 3.94 14.13 -15.88
CA ALA A 30 3.03 14.50 -14.82
C ALA A 30 1.69 13.85 -15.15
N ARG A 31 1.33 12.78 -14.42
CA ARG A 31 -0.01 12.21 -14.56
C ARG A 31 -0.94 13.36 -14.22
N THR A 32 -1.66 13.86 -15.22
CA THR A 32 -2.73 14.83 -15.02
C THR A 32 -3.78 14.12 -14.15
N THR A 33 -3.59 14.22 -12.86
CA THR A 33 -4.62 13.84 -11.90
C THR A 33 -5.73 14.88 -12.02
N ASN A 34 -6.98 14.49 -11.82
CA ASN A 34 -8.13 15.40 -11.83
C ASN A 34 -8.07 16.51 -10.73
N TYR A 35 -6.95 16.64 -10.04
CA TYR A 35 -6.69 17.53 -8.90
C TYR A 35 -5.94 18.82 -9.26
N GLY A 36 -5.97 19.25 -10.52
CA GLY A 36 -5.14 20.35 -10.96
C GLY A 36 -3.65 19.98 -11.03
N TYR A 37 -2.77 20.95 -10.98
CA TYR A 37 -1.32 20.73 -11.13
C TYR A 37 -0.68 20.24 -9.82
N ILE A 38 -1.03 19.02 -9.35
CA ILE A 38 -0.25 18.34 -8.32
C ILE A 38 0.95 17.69 -9.00
N THR A 39 2.13 18.23 -8.77
CA THR A 39 3.38 17.62 -9.24
C THR A 39 3.81 16.52 -8.26
N HIS A 40 4.16 15.33 -8.79
CA HIS A 40 4.67 14.21 -8.02
C HIS A 40 3.79 13.77 -6.82
N PRO A 41 2.49 13.46 -7.04
CA PRO A 41 1.61 13.09 -5.94
C PRO A 41 1.97 11.72 -5.37
N LEU A 42 1.78 11.58 -4.04
CA LEU A 42 1.51 10.29 -3.44
C LEU A 42 0.02 9.99 -3.64
N LEU A 43 -0.29 8.86 -4.27
CA LEU A 43 -1.66 8.39 -4.48
C LEU A 43 -1.89 7.13 -3.68
N ILE A 44 -3.05 7.03 -3.02
CA ILE A 44 -3.49 5.81 -2.34
C ILE A 44 -4.92 5.53 -2.77
N TYR A 45 -5.14 4.33 -3.32
CA TYR A 45 -6.46 3.84 -3.66
C TYR A 45 -6.86 2.76 -2.66
N PHE A 46 -7.91 3.00 -1.89
CA PHE A 46 -8.55 2.00 -1.05
C PHE A 46 -9.61 1.32 -1.90
N PHE A 47 -9.37 0.07 -2.24
CA PHE A 47 -10.26 -0.66 -3.15
C PHE A 47 -11.51 -1.18 -2.44
N ASP A 48 -12.65 -0.98 -3.05
CA ASP A 48 -13.86 -1.72 -2.69
C ASP A 48 -13.70 -3.18 -3.14
N VAL A 49 -13.44 -4.03 -2.17
CA VAL A 49 -13.32 -5.48 -2.29
C VAL A 49 -14.37 -6.20 -1.42
N GLY A 50 -15.50 -5.52 -1.15
CA GLY A 50 -16.47 -5.99 -0.19
C GLY A 50 -15.91 -6.01 1.23
N GLN A 51 -16.17 -7.11 1.96
CA GLN A 51 -15.57 -7.29 3.29
C GLN A 51 -14.10 -7.67 3.14
N GLY A 52 -13.22 -6.86 3.75
CA GLY A 52 -11.77 -7.06 3.70
C GLY A 52 -11.01 -5.81 3.29
N ASP A 53 -9.70 -5.92 3.20
CA ASP A 53 -8.82 -4.83 2.81
C ASP A 53 -8.03 -5.15 1.54
N SER A 54 -7.98 -4.18 0.65
CA SER A 54 -6.97 -4.09 -0.40
C SER A 54 -6.75 -2.64 -0.75
N MET A 55 -5.50 -2.20 -0.78
CA MET A 55 -5.18 -0.84 -1.19
C MET A 55 -3.85 -0.80 -1.96
N VAL A 56 -3.76 0.13 -2.91
CA VAL A 56 -2.50 0.35 -3.64
C VAL A 56 -2.02 1.77 -3.44
N MET A 57 -0.74 1.91 -3.15
CA MET A 57 -0.02 3.16 -3.01
C MET A 57 0.89 3.35 -4.23
N ILE A 58 0.81 4.50 -4.89
CA ILE A 58 1.71 4.92 -5.96
C ILE A 58 2.53 6.07 -5.42
N LEU A 59 3.83 5.84 -5.25
CA LEU A 59 4.77 6.82 -4.71
C LEU A 59 5.12 7.88 -5.75
N PRO A 60 5.62 9.07 -5.35
CA PRO A 60 5.99 10.14 -6.26
C PRO A 60 6.97 9.73 -7.37
N ASN A 61 7.84 8.78 -7.11
CA ASN A 61 8.78 8.22 -8.09
C ASN A 61 8.17 7.11 -8.98
N GLY A 62 6.87 6.83 -8.85
CA GLY A 62 6.14 5.82 -9.62
C GLY A 62 6.23 4.39 -9.07
N LYS A 63 6.98 4.13 -7.99
CA LYS A 63 6.97 2.82 -7.33
C LYS A 63 5.64 2.53 -6.68
N THR A 64 5.30 1.25 -6.60
CA THR A 64 4.00 0.77 -6.19
C THR A 64 4.08 -0.15 -4.98
N VAL A 65 3.16 0.06 -4.03
CA VAL A 65 2.98 -0.80 -2.87
C VAL A 65 1.54 -1.30 -2.85
N LEU A 66 1.34 -2.61 -2.96
CA LEU A 66 0.02 -3.22 -2.73
C LEU A 66 -0.04 -3.70 -1.28
N ILE A 67 -1.09 -3.34 -0.57
CA ILE A 67 -1.33 -3.75 0.82
C ILE A 67 -2.60 -4.58 0.82
N ASP A 68 -2.46 -5.86 1.15
CA ASP A 68 -3.51 -6.88 1.14
C ASP A 68 -4.22 -7.07 -0.22
N GLY A 69 -5.06 -8.05 -0.34
CA GLY A 69 -5.68 -8.45 -1.60
C GLY A 69 -7.16 -8.80 -1.52
N GLY A 70 -7.81 -8.48 -0.38
CA GLY A 70 -9.18 -8.90 -0.14
C GLY A 70 -9.31 -10.42 0.04
N ASP A 71 -10.53 -10.90 0.02
CA ASP A 71 -10.79 -12.33 0.11
C ASP A 71 -10.53 -13.07 -1.22
N VAL A 72 -10.74 -14.39 -1.22
CA VAL A 72 -10.50 -15.27 -2.38
C VAL A 72 -11.33 -14.85 -3.62
N GLU A 73 -12.55 -14.38 -3.41
CA GLU A 73 -13.47 -14.04 -4.51
C GLU A 73 -13.04 -12.72 -5.15
N HIS A 74 -12.53 -11.78 -4.36
CA HIS A 74 -12.20 -10.43 -4.78
C HIS A 74 -10.80 -10.24 -5.40
N GLY A 75 -9.93 -11.24 -5.39
CA GLY A 75 -8.62 -11.14 -6.05
C GLY A 75 -8.70 -10.76 -7.54
N GLY A 76 -9.75 -11.20 -8.25
CA GLY A 76 -10.01 -10.79 -9.63
C GLY A 76 -10.43 -9.31 -9.77
N VAL A 77 -11.09 -8.77 -8.76
CA VAL A 77 -11.47 -7.35 -8.67
C VAL A 77 -10.21 -6.50 -8.49
N VAL A 78 -9.32 -6.88 -7.56
CA VAL A 78 -8.02 -6.20 -7.35
C VAL A 78 -7.22 -6.14 -8.65
N ILE A 79 -7.11 -7.25 -9.39
CA ILE A 79 -6.39 -7.30 -10.67
C ILE A 79 -7.00 -6.32 -11.70
N LYS A 80 -8.34 -6.25 -11.80
CA LYS A 80 -9.02 -5.31 -12.70
C LYS A 80 -8.72 -3.85 -12.32
N LYS A 81 -8.70 -3.54 -11.01
CA LYS A 81 -8.41 -2.19 -10.50
C LYS A 81 -6.96 -1.80 -10.76
N LEU A 82 -5.99 -2.70 -10.50
CA LEU A 82 -4.59 -2.48 -10.83
C LEU A 82 -4.38 -2.20 -12.33
N ARG A 83 -5.06 -2.96 -13.22
CA ARG A 83 -5.00 -2.74 -14.67
C ARG A 83 -5.57 -1.38 -15.08
N ARG A 84 -6.67 -0.92 -14.47
CA ARG A 84 -7.23 0.43 -14.71
C ARG A 84 -6.26 1.52 -14.35
N LEU A 85 -5.45 1.30 -13.33
CA LEU A 85 -4.38 2.21 -12.90
C LEU A 85 -3.08 2.02 -13.71
N HIS A 86 -3.09 1.15 -14.75
CA HIS A 86 -1.91 0.79 -15.56
C HIS A 86 -0.75 0.21 -14.73
N ILE A 87 -1.06 -0.46 -13.60
CA ILE A 87 -0.08 -1.10 -12.74
C ILE A 87 0.10 -2.55 -13.20
N ASN A 88 1.27 -2.85 -13.76
CA ASN A 88 1.63 -4.18 -14.27
C ASN A 88 2.66 -4.90 -13.39
N ALA A 89 3.25 -4.19 -12.44
CA ALA A 89 4.18 -4.73 -11.46
C ALA A 89 4.00 -4.02 -10.11
N ILE A 90 4.27 -4.75 -9.03
CA ILE A 90 4.24 -4.26 -7.64
C ILE A 90 5.67 -4.36 -7.09
N ASP A 91 6.23 -3.23 -6.65
CA ASP A 91 7.55 -3.18 -6.04
C ASP A 91 7.57 -3.82 -4.65
N LEU A 92 6.50 -3.61 -3.88
CA LEU A 92 6.31 -4.22 -2.56
C LEU A 92 4.86 -4.66 -2.37
N LEU A 93 4.66 -5.93 -2.05
CA LEU A 93 3.41 -6.45 -1.52
C LEU A 93 3.52 -6.52 0.02
N VAL A 94 2.61 -5.87 0.73
CA VAL A 94 2.49 -5.97 2.20
C VAL A 94 1.32 -6.89 2.51
N SER A 95 1.60 -7.99 3.23
CA SER A 95 0.60 -8.88 3.80
C SER A 95 0.48 -8.55 5.28
N THR A 96 -0.56 -7.81 5.66
CA THR A 96 -0.66 -7.23 7.01
C THR A 96 -0.81 -8.30 8.07
N HIS A 97 -1.70 -9.28 7.85
CA HIS A 97 -1.92 -10.43 8.71
C HIS A 97 -2.59 -11.58 7.93
N PRO A 98 -2.64 -12.82 8.47
CA PRO A 98 -2.97 -14.00 7.67
C PRO A 98 -4.47 -14.29 7.51
N ASP A 99 -5.39 -13.39 7.86
CA ASP A 99 -6.82 -13.64 7.71
C ASP A 99 -7.27 -13.59 6.25
N ILE A 100 -8.31 -14.35 5.93
CA ILE A 100 -8.70 -14.67 4.56
C ILE A 100 -9.14 -13.43 3.77
N ASP A 101 -9.79 -12.50 4.43
CA ASP A 101 -10.27 -11.23 3.85
C ASP A 101 -9.16 -10.20 3.61
N HIS A 102 -7.90 -10.58 3.88
CA HIS A 102 -6.68 -9.82 3.57
C HIS A 102 -5.78 -10.58 2.59
N ILE A 103 -5.53 -11.87 2.83
CA ILE A 103 -4.59 -12.63 1.97
C ILE A 103 -5.28 -13.49 0.91
N GLY A 104 -6.60 -13.66 0.97
CA GLY A 104 -7.31 -14.60 0.11
C GLY A 104 -7.15 -14.32 -1.38
N GLY A 105 -7.22 -13.06 -1.77
CA GLY A 105 -7.06 -12.62 -3.15
C GLY A 105 -5.62 -12.61 -3.66
N LEU A 106 -4.62 -12.64 -2.76
CA LEU A 106 -3.21 -12.52 -3.12
C LEU A 106 -2.71 -13.63 -4.04
N LEU A 107 -3.27 -14.84 -3.93
CA LEU A 107 -2.94 -15.94 -4.84
C LEU A 107 -3.24 -15.56 -6.30
N LYS A 108 -4.42 -15.00 -6.57
CA LYS A 108 -4.80 -14.54 -7.92
C LYS A 108 -3.93 -13.37 -8.36
N VAL A 109 -3.65 -12.43 -7.46
CA VAL A 109 -2.80 -11.26 -7.75
C VAL A 109 -1.38 -11.69 -8.13
N MET A 110 -0.72 -12.55 -7.35
CA MET A 110 0.62 -13.07 -7.64
C MET A 110 0.69 -13.83 -8.98
N ASN A 111 -0.42 -14.43 -9.41
CA ASN A 111 -0.50 -15.11 -10.70
C ASN A 111 -0.72 -14.16 -11.90
N SER A 112 -1.11 -12.94 -11.66
CA SER A 112 -1.50 -11.98 -12.71
C SER A 112 -0.62 -10.76 -12.82
N VAL A 113 0.09 -10.42 -11.75
CA VAL A 113 0.91 -9.21 -11.64
C VAL A 113 2.30 -9.61 -11.11
N LYS A 114 3.36 -9.03 -11.67
CA LYS A 114 4.71 -9.27 -11.16
C LYS A 114 4.88 -8.63 -9.78
N ILE A 115 5.29 -9.43 -8.79
CA ILE A 115 5.63 -8.95 -7.44
C ILE A 115 7.13 -9.01 -7.25
N THR A 116 7.75 -7.90 -6.85
CA THR A 116 9.21 -7.84 -6.65
C THR A 116 9.62 -8.43 -5.31
N LYS A 117 8.89 -8.08 -4.24
CA LYS A 117 9.13 -8.61 -2.89
C LYS A 117 7.87 -8.54 -2.04
N ILE A 118 7.84 -9.32 -0.98
CA ILE A 118 6.75 -9.35 0.00
C ILE A 118 7.31 -8.95 1.37
N LEU A 119 6.55 -8.08 2.08
CA LEU A 119 6.68 -7.81 3.50
C LEU A 119 5.52 -8.48 4.22
N ASP A 120 5.82 -9.41 5.10
CA ASP A 120 4.85 -10.28 5.77
C ASP A 120 4.90 -10.06 7.28
N SER A 121 3.78 -10.14 7.98
CA SER A 121 3.74 -9.98 9.44
C SER A 121 4.54 -11.05 10.21
N GLY A 122 4.83 -12.18 9.58
CA GLY A 122 5.51 -13.31 10.21
C GLY A 122 4.63 -14.14 11.14
N LYS A 123 3.35 -13.81 11.22
CA LYS A 123 2.38 -14.61 11.97
C LYS A 123 2.08 -15.91 11.23
N LYS A 124 2.42 -17.03 11.84
CA LYS A 124 2.05 -18.35 11.32
C LYS A 124 0.57 -18.60 11.56
N TYR A 125 -0.12 -19.10 10.54
CA TYR A 125 -1.53 -19.42 10.61
C TYR A 125 -1.82 -20.76 9.92
N ASN A 126 -2.66 -21.59 10.52
CA ASN A 126 -3.03 -22.88 9.95
C ASN A 126 -4.34 -22.74 9.18
N SER A 127 -4.26 -22.18 7.97
CA SER A 127 -5.38 -22.11 7.04
C SER A 127 -4.94 -22.51 5.63
N HIS A 128 -5.88 -22.95 4.81
CA HIS A 128 -5.63 -23.32 3.42
C HIS A 128 -5.15 -22.11 2.59
N SER A 129 -5.79 -20.96 2.77
CA SER A 129 -5.40 -19.72 2.07
C SER A 129 -3.99 -19.27 2.43
N TYR A 130 -3.60 -19.33 3.71
CA TYR A 130 -2.24 -19.02 4.14
C TYR A 130 -1.22 -19.98 3.53
N TYR A 131 -1.52 -21.28 3.52
CA TYR A 131 -0.67 -22.28 2.87
C TYR A 131 -0.49 -21.98 1.38
N LEU A 132 -1.59 -21.71 0.64
CA LEU A 132 -1.53 -21.38 -0.79
C LEU A 132 -0.76 -20.09 -1.06
N TYR A 133 -0.98 -19.05 -0.28
CA TYR A 133 -0.24 -17.79 -0.37
C TYR A 133 1.29 -18.02 -0.23
N LYS A 134 1.71 -18.73 0.80
CA LYS A 134 3.14 -19.03 1.05
C LYS A 134 3.72 -19.93 -0.03
N LYS A 135 2.98 -20.95 -0.47
CA LYS A 135 3.39 -21.86 -1.54
C LYS A 135 3.60 -21.12 -2.86
N GLU A 136 2.65 -20.25 -3.23
CA GLU A 136 2.74 -19.48 -4.48
C GLU A 136 3.93 -18.53 -4.48
N ALA A 137 4.15 -17.81 -3.37
CA ALA A 137 5.32 -16.94 -3.23
C ALA A 137 6.63 -17.73 -3.38
N TYR A 138 6.70 -18.92 -2.80
CA TYR A 138 7.85 -19.82 -2.95
C TYR A 138 8.04 -20.30 -4.39
N GLN A 139 6.97 -20.78 -5.05
CA GLN A 139 7.02 -21.29 -6.42
C GLN A 139 7.46 -20.21 -7.43
N LYS A 140 7.07 -18.96 -7.18
CA LYS A 140 7.47 -17.81 -8.00
C LYS A 140 8.80 -17.18 -7.58
N SER A 141 9.47 -17.76 -6.59
CA SER A 141 10.73 -17.24 -6.05
C SER A 141 10.61 -15.77 -5.61
N ILE A 142 9.44 -15.35 -5.09
CA ILE A 142 9.25 -14.00 -4.59
C ILE A 142 9.87 -13.91 -3.19
N PRO A 143 10.86 -13.03 -2.95
CA PRO A 143 11.47 -12.87 -1.63
C PRO A 143 10.45 -12.39 -0.60
N ILE A 144 10.39 -13.08 0.56
CA ILE A 144 9.56 -12.69 1.69
C ILE A 144 10.47 -12.22 2.82
N SER A 145 10.26 -10.98 3.27
CA SER A 145 10.83 -10.44 4.51
C SER A 145 9.75 -10.33 5.59
N ILE A 146 10.18 -10.50 6.84
CA ILE A 146 9.28 -10.31 7.98
C ILE A 146 9.45 -8.90 8.51
N ALA A 147 8.33 -8.20 8.63
CA ALA A 147 8.29 -6.83 9.13
C ALA A 147 8.87 -6.73 10.55
N LYS A 148 9.68 -5.71 10.78
CA LYS A 148 10.27 -5.41 12.08
C LYS A 148 9.75 -4.06 12.57
N LEU A 149 9.54 -3.95 13.88
CA LEU A 149 9.18 -2.68 14.50
C LEU A 149 10.25 -1.62 14.16
N ASP A 150 9.81 -0.42 13.87
CA ASP A 150 10.62 0.74 13.49
C ASP A 150 11.42 0.58 12.18
N GLU A 151 11.13 -0.49 11.42
CA GLU A 151 11.74 -0.66 10.09
C GLU A 151 11.26 0.43 9.13
N LYS A 152 12.22 1.08 8.48
CA LYS A 152 11.95 2.04 7.41
C LYS A 152 11.97 1.35 6.05
N ILE A 153 10.92 1.53 5.28
CA ILE A 153 10.76 0.97 3.94
C ILE A 153 11.20 2.03 2.92
N MET A 154 12.43 1.89 2.43
CA MET A 154 13.06 2.86 1.53
C MET A 154 12.70 2.59 0.07
N LEU A 155 11.56 3.11 -0.39
CA LEU A 155 11.09 3.00 -1.79
C LEU A 155 11.14 4.33 -2.52
N ASP A 156 10.92 5.43 -1.83
CA ASP A 156 10.96 6.79 -2.37
C ASP A 156 11.74 7.70 -1.41
N PRO A 157 12.65 8.55 -1.88
CA PRO A 157 13.45 9.40 -0.98
C PRO A 157 12.62 10.49 -0.28
N ASN A 158 11.44 10.83 -0.79
CA ASN A 158 10.59 11.89 -0.26
C ASN A 158 9.44 11.37 0.62
N VAL A 159 9.24 10.05 0.67
CA VAL A 159 8.16 9.43 1.43
C VAL A 159 8.73 8.49 2.49
N ASP A 160 8.55 8.85 3.75
CA ASP A 160 8.91 8.00 4.88
C ASP A 160 7.81 6.96 5.12
N ILE A 161 8.13 5.68 4.99
CA ILE A 161 7.23 4.58 5.34
C ILE A 161 7.86 3.82 6.50
N THR A 162 7.20 3.84 7.65
CA THR A 162 7.72 3.22 8.89
C THR A 162 6.75 2.15 9.41
N VAL A 163 7.27 1.01 9.80
CA VAL A 163 6.52 -0.07 10.46
C VAL A 163 6.34 0.24 11.94
N LEU A 164 5.11 0.49 12.40
CA LEU A 164 4.80 0.80 13.80
C LEU A 164 4.28 -0.39 14.60
N ASN A 165 3.84 -1.45 13.93
CA ASN A 165 3.50 -2.73 14.55
C ASN A 165 3.93 -3.85 13.62
N SER A 166 4.50 -4.90 14.21
CA SER A 166 4.84 -6.14 13.53
C SER A 166 4.48 -7.32 14.40
N GLY A 167 3.97 -8.39 13.77
CA GLY A 167 3.11 -9.31 14.48
C GLY A 167 3.69 -10.64 14.92
N LYS A 168 4.97 -10.93 14.71
CA LYS A 168 5.53 -12.27 14.98
C LYS A 168 5.24 -12.79 16.39
N LYS A 169 5.12 -11.91 17.39
CA LYS A 169 4.86 -12.25 18.80
C LYS A 169 3.40 -12.01 19.22
N SER A 170 2.51 -11.65 18.30
CA SER A 170 1.11 -11.39 18.65
C SER A 170 0.33 -12.69 18.93
N TYR A 171 -0.58 -12.64 19.90
CA TYR A 171 -1.45 -13.76 20.23
C TYR A 171 -2.57 -13.98 19.22
N THR A 172 -3.13 -12.91 18.63
CA THR A 172 -4.18 -12.98 17.61
C THR A 172 -3.65 -12.62 16.23
N ASN A 173 -4.33 -13.07 15.18
CA ASN A 173 -4.00 -12.67 13.81
C ASN A 173 -4.14 -11.18 13.66
N ASN A 174 -5.28 -10.60 14.02
CA ASN A 174 -5.57 -9.17 13.91
C ASN A 174 -4.50 -8.29 14.56
N ASN A 175 -4.14 -8.57 15.83
CA ASN A 175 -3.07 -7.82 16.49
C ASN A 175 -1.67 -8.08 15.91
N SER A 176 -1.54 -9.01 14.96
CA SER A 176 -0.30 -9.22 14.19
C SER A 176 -0.21 -8.32 12.97
N SER A 177 -1.24 -7.54 12.66
CA SER A 177 -1.25 -6.65 11.50
C SER A 177 -0.03 -5.76 11.46
N ILE A 178 0.59 -5.67 10.29
CA ILE A 178 1.60 -4.64 10.03
C ILE A 178 0.87 -3.30 10.03
N VAL A 179 1.30 -2.38 10.88
CA VAL A 179 0.85 -0.99 10.88
C VAL A 179 1.91 -0.16 10.20
N LEU A 180 1.51 0.58 9.17
CA LEU A 180 2.40 1.48 8.45
C LEU A 180 2.02 2.94 8.73
N LYS A 181 2.99 3.75 9.12
CA LYS A 181 2.91 5.20 9.03
C LYS A 181 3.58 5.64 7.75
N VAL A 182 2.84 6.32 6.90
CA VAL A 182 3.31 6.90 5.65
C VAL A 182 3.34 8.40 5.84
N LYS A 183 4.50 9.02 5.71
CA LYS A 183 4.67 10.46 5.82
C LYS A 183 5.25 11.02 4.54
N TYR A 184 4.57 12.00 3.97
CA TYR A 184 5.04 12.79 2.85
C TYR A 184 4.96 14.26 3.21
N ALA A 185 6.11 14.89 3.44
CA ALA A 185 6.26 16.25 4.00
C ALA A 185 5.40 16.43 5.27
N ASP A 186 4.32 17.24 5.22
CA ASP A 186 3.46 17.56 6.36
C ASP A 186 2.33 16.54 6.56
N ILE A 187 2.01 15.76 5.53
CA ILE A 187 0.89 14.82 5.54
C ILE A 187 1.36 13.45 6.04
N SER A 188 0.66 12.95 7.06
CA SER A 188 0.85 11.61 7.62
C SER A 188 -0.42 10.79 7.48
N ILE A 189 -0.26 9.52 7.12
CA ILE A 189 -1.33 8.55 6.92
C ILE A 189 -0.99 7.31 7.74
N LEU A 190 -1.94 6.84 8.55
CA LEU A 190 -1.80 5.64 9.36
C LEU A 190 -2.65 4.51 8.79
N LEU A 191 -1.98 3.46 8.29
CA LEU A 191 -2.59 2.25 7.73
C LEU A 191 -2.45 1.12 8.75
N THR A 192 -3.56 0.61 9.26
CA THR A 192 -3.58 -0.15 10.52
C THR A 192 -3.81 -1.65 10.36
N GLY A 193 -4.26 -2.11 9.16
CA GLY A 193 -4.85 -3.44 9.05
C GLY A 193 -5.95 -3.63 10.10
N ASP A 194 -5.95 -4.77 10.76
CA ASP A 194 -7.02 -5.16 11.69
C ASP A 194 -6.58 -5.17 13.16
N ILE A 195 -5.67 -4.26 13.54
CA ILE A 195 -5.26 -4.17 14.95
C ILE A 195 -6.47 -3.96 15.85
N GLU A 196 -6.38 -4.53 17.05
CA GLU A 196 -7.36 -4.41 18.10
C GLU A 196 -6.78 -3.67 19.30
N ARG A 197 -7.58 -3.47 20.35
CA ARG A 197 -7.22 -2.67 21.56
C ARG A 197 -5.84 -2.97 22.15
N LYS A 198 -5.40 -4.24 22.14
CA LYS A 198 -4.07 -4.59 22.67
C LYS A 198 -2.92 -3.99 21.83
N ALA A 199 -3.07 -3.99 20.51
CA ALA A 199 -2.09 -3.35 19.63
C ALA A 199 -2.21 -1.83 19.69
N GLU A 200 -3.44 -1.29 19.72
CA GLU A 200 -3.67 0.15 19.93
C GLU A 200 -2.97 0.67 21.19
N GLN A 201 -3.12 -0.04 22.33
CA GLN A 201 -2.47 0.34 23.59
C GLN A 201 -0.93 0.34 23.49
N ARG A 202 -0.34 -0.52 22.65
CA ARG A 202 1.10 -0.47 22.38
C ARG A 202 1.47 0.74 21.52
N LEU A 203 0.67 1.04 20.50
CA LEU A 203 0.88 2.17 19.59
C LEU A 203 0.74 3.52 20.29
N ILE A 204 -0.23 3.66 21.20
CA ILE A 204 -0.43 4.90 21.98
C ILE A 204 0.83 5.32 22.76
N LYS A 205 1.70 4.36 23.11
CA LYS A 205 2.98 4.63 23.76
C LYS A 205 4.04 5.17 22.80
N ASN A 206 3.78 5.13 21.50
CA ASN A 206 4.67 5.63 20.47
C ASN A 206 4.27 7.05 20.09
N GLU A 207 5.16 8.01 20.31
CA GLU A 207 4.92 9.44 20.03
C GLU A 207 4.68 9.75 18.55
N ASN A 208 4.99 8.82 17.66
CA ASN A 208 4.89 8.98 16.20
C ASN A 208 3.61 8.47 15.55
N ILE A 209 2.50 8.25 16.30
CA ILE A 209 1.25 7.75 15.70
C ILE A 209 0.29 8.83 15.21
N ASN A 210 0.56 10.11 15.49
CA ASN A 210 -0.26 11.21 14.96
C ASN A 210 -0.30 11.17 13.43
N ALA A 211 -1.51 11.29 12.84
CA ALA A 211 -1.71 11.24 11.40
C ALA A 211 -3.04 11.90 11.01
N GLN A 212 -3.03 12.70 9.96
CA GLN A 212 -4.22 13.37 9.42
C GLN A 212 -5.24 12.39 8.83
N VAL A 213 -4.76 11.26 8.29
CA VAL A 213 -5.62 10.22 7.72
C VAL A 213 -5.42 8.91 8.48
N LEU A 214 -6.52 8.32 8.92
CA LEU A 214 -6.54 7.02 9.58
C LEU A 214 -7.37 6.02 8.76
N LYS A 215 -6.75 4.94 8.28
CA LYS A 215 -7.51 3.74 7.89
C LYS A 215 -8.03 3.12 9.19
N ILE A 216 -9.33 3.10 9.36
CA ILE A 216 -9.97 2.54 10.55
C ILE A 216 -9.64 1.06 10.66
N PRO A 217 -9.12 0.60 11.81
CA PRO A 217 -8.75 -0.80 11.99
C PRO A 217 -9.98 -1.72 12.01
N HIS A 218 -9.76 -2.93 11.49
CA HIS A 218 -10.69 -4.06 11.58
C HIS A 218 -12.11 -3.70 11.10
N HIS A 219 -12.18 -2.99 9.96
CA HIS A 219 -13.41 -2.59 9.28
C HIS A 219 -14.43 -1.84 10.19
N GLY A 220 -13.94 -1.23 11.26
CA GLY A 220 -14.79 -0.59 12.27
C GLY A 220 -15.39 -1.56 13.29
N SER A 221 -14.73 -2.69 13.58
CA SER A 221 -15.09 -3.61 14.67
C SER A 221 -15.10 -2.90 16.02
N SER A 222 -16.02 -3.28 16.92
CA SER A 222 -16.05 -2.78 18.30
C SER A 222 -14.84 -3.21 19.14
N THR A 223 -14.03 -4.17 18.65
CA THR A 223 -12.78 -4.60 19.30
C THR A 223 -11.63 -3.64 19.07
N SER A 224 -11.81 -2.68 18.16
CA SER A 224 -10.81 -1.68 17.75
C SER A 224 -11.30 -0.25 17.88
N THR A 225 -10.50 0.69 17.41
CA THR A 225 -10.82 2.13 17.29
C THR A 225 -11.24 2.72 18.64
N SER A 226 -10.43 2.47 19.67
CA SER A 226 -10.70 3.02 21.01
C SER A 226 -10.60 4.55 21.01
N GLU A 227 -11.33 5.20 21.92
CA GLU A 227 -11.28 6.65 22.05
C GLU A 227 -9.87 7.16 22.33
N ALA A 228 -9.14 6.47 23.21
CA ALA A 228 -7.73 6.78 23.48
C ALA A 228 -6.84 6.67 22.23
N PHE A 229 -7.11 5.69 21.36
CA PHE A 229 -6.38 5.56 20.10
C PHE A 229 -6.71 6.71 19.15
N LEU A 230 -7.99 7.07 19.01
CA LEU A 230 -8.40 8.20 18.19
C LEU A 230 -7.79 9.52 18.67
N PHE A 231 -7.76 9.76 19.99
CA PHE A 231 -7.08 10.94 20.55
C PHE A 231 -5.58 10.97 20.27
N ALA A 232 -4.92 9.81 20.35
CA ALA A 232 -3.47 9.74 20.11
C ALA A 232 -3.11 9.88 18.61
N VAL A 233 -3.95 9.37 17.71
CA VAL A 233 -3.78 9.56 16.26
C VAL A 233 -4.21 10.95 15.83
N ASN A 234 -5.28 11.49 16.41
CA ASN A 234 -5.87 12.80 16.11
C ASN A 234 -6.18 13.00 14.62
N PRO A 235 -6.92 12.09 13.96
CA PRO A 235 -7.13 12.16 12.53
C PRO A 235 -8.22 13.17 12.16
N THR A 236 -8.03 13.89 11.06
CA THR A 236 -9.07 14.70 10.40
C THR A 236 -9.98 13.82 9.57
N VAL A 237 -9.43 12.76 8.99
CA VAL A 237 -10.11 11.84 8.06
C VAL A 237 -9.98 10.40 8.52
N ALA A 238 -11.09 9.67 8.43
CA ALA A 238 -11.18 8.23 8.61
C ALA A 238 -11.60 7.55 7.31
N ILE A 239 -10.84 6.54 6.90
CA ILE A 239 -11.18 5.66 5.78
C ILE A 239 -11.66 4.32 6.34
N LEU A 240 -12.81 3.84 5.88
CA LEU A 240 -13.39 2.57 6.29
C LEU A 240 -13.59 1.68 5.06
N SER A 241 -13.03 0.47 5.08
CA SER A 241 -13.31 -0.58 4.09
C SER A 241 -14.22 -1.63 4.72
N TYR A 242 -15.38 -1.85 4.15
CA TYR A 242 -16.32 -2.88 4.59
C TYR A 242 -17.41 -3.11 3.53
N ASP A 243 -18.03 -4.28 3.54
CA ASP A 243 -19.23 -4.57 2.76
C ASP A 243 -20.48 -4.09 3.52
N LYS A 244 -21.38 -3.41 2.83
CA LYS A 244 -22.66 -2.97 3.38
C LYS A 244 -23.50 -4.12 3.96
N PHE A 245 -23.39 -5.29 3.39
CA PHE A 245 -24.16 -6.47 3.76
C PHE A 245 -23.34 -7.51 4.54
N ASN A 246 -22.22 -7.09 5.14
CA ASN A 246 -21.37 -8.01 5.89
C ASN A 246 -22.10 -8.63 7.10
N LEU A 247 -21.74 -9.89 7.39
CA LEU A 247 -22.36 -10.65 8.49
C LEU A 247 -21.82 -10.28 9.88
N PHE A 248 -20.78 -9.45 9.95
CA PHE A 248 -20.12 -9.04 11.20
C PHE A 248 -20.77 -7.83 11.85
N GLY A 249 -21.65 -7.13 11.14
CA GLY A 249 -22.26 -5.89 11.58
C GLY A 249 -21.28 -4.70 11.60
N HIS A 250 -20.24 -4.78 10.79
CA HIS A 250 -19.26 -3.69 10.61
C HIS A 250 -19.80 -2.60 9.67
N PRO A 251 -19.48 -1.31 9.94
CA PRO A 251 -18.83 -0.81 11.15
C PRO A 251 -19.84 -0.80 12.33
N HIS A 252 -19.37 -1.16 13.52
CA HIS A 252 -20.22 -1.14 14.70
C HIS A 252 -20.61 0.30 15.08
N ARG A 253 -21.86 0.46 15.55
CA ARG A 253 -22.41 1.77 15.99
C ARG A 253 -21.52 2.50 16.98
N SER A 254 -20.83 1.77 17.86
CA SER A 254 -19.93 2.37 18.87
C SER A 254 -18.72 3.05 18.24
N VAL A 255 -18.19 2.52 17.13
CA VAL A 255 -17.09 3.14 16.36
C VAL A 255 -17.60 4.40 15.68
N MET A 256 -18.72 4.30 14.95
CA MET A 256 -19.31 5.43 14.23
C MET A 256 -19.66 6.58 15.18
N LYS A 257 -20.19 6.27 16.38
CA LYS A 257 -20.47 7.30 17.42
C LYS A 257 -19.20 8.02 17.86
N ARG A 258 -18.08 7.32 18.07
CA ARG A 258 -16.80 7.95 18.43
C ARG A 258 -16.28 8.86 17.33
N LEU A 259 -16.30 8.40 16.07
CA LEU A 259 -15.86 9.19 14.92
C LEU A 259 -16.71 10.47 14.77
N ASN A 260 -18.04 10.35 14.87
CA ASN A 260 -18.96 11.49 14.80
C ASN A 260 -18.76 12.46 15.96
N HIS A 261 -18.58 11.95 17.19
CA HIS A 261 -18.37 12.79 18.38
C HIS A 261 -17.10 13.62 18.28
N LEU A 262 -16.06 13.08 17.64
CA LEU A 262 -14.80 13.78 17.41
C LEU A 262 -14.77 14.62 16.12
N GLY A 263 -15.89 14.67 15.37
CA GLY A 263 -15.99 15.45 14.13
C GLY A 263 -15.09 14.94 12.99
N ILE A 264 -14.65 13.66 13.04
CA ILE A 264 -13.77 13.10 12.05
C ILE A 264 -14.54 12.84 10.75
N LYS A 265 -14.08 13.41 9.62
CA LYS A 265 -14.69 13.19 8.30
C LYS A 265 -14.49 11.74 7.87
N GLN A 266 -15.56 11.08 7.42
CA GLN A 266 -15.54 9.65 7.11
C GLN A 266 -15.76 9.41 5.62
N PHE A 267 -14.93 8.53 5.04
CA PHE A 267 -15.10 8.01 3.68
C PHE A 267 -15.14 6.49 3.77
N THR A 268 -16.13 5.86 3.15
CA THR A 268 -16.39 4.43 3.28
C THR A 268 -16.52 3.77 1.91
N THR A 269 -15.98 2.56 1.75
CA THR A 269 -16.02 1.86 0.47
C THR A 269 -17.42 1.45 0.05
N ASP A 270 -18.35 1.25 0.99
CA ASP A 270 -19.75 0.93 0.68
C ASP A 270 -20.51 2.10 0.04
N GLN A 271 -20.10 3.35 0.29
CA GLN A 271 -20.73 4.56 -0.25
C GLN A 271 -20.03 5.09 -1.50
N PHE A 272 -18.70 5.07 -1.51
CA PHE A 272 -17.90 5.68 -2.57
C PHE A 272 -17.39 4.67 -3.60
N GLY A 273 -17.45 3.36 -3.32
CA GLY A 273 -16.71 2.38 -4.08
C GLY A 273 -15.22 2.47 -3.77
N ASP A 274 -14.38 2.54 -4.80
CA ASP A 274 -12.95 2.81 -4.59
C ASP A 274 -12.76 4.25 -4.08
N ILE A 275 -11.95 4.43 -3.03
CA ILE A 275 -11.64 5.77 -2.49
C ILE A 275 -10.23 6.15 -2.94
N GLU A 276 -10.11 7.28 -3.64
CA GLU A 276 -8.85 7.84 -4.07
C GLU A 276 -8.39 8.93 -3.10
N LEU A 277 -7.19 8.78 -2.56
CA LEU A 277 -6.48 9.80 -1.81
C LEU A 277 -5.27 10.28 -2.60
N ALA A 278 -5.11 11.61 -2.72
CA ALA A 278 -3.96 12.23 -3.36
C ALA A 278 -3.36 13.30 -2.46
N THR A 279 -2.03 13.38 -2.40
CA THR A 279 -1.34 14.45 -1.69
C THR A 279 -0.02 14.81 -2.37
N ASN A 280 0.35 16.09 -2.33
CA ASN A 280 1.69 16.57 -2.68
C ASN A 280 2.57 16.77 -1.44
N GLY A 281 2.12 16.30 -0.29
CA GLY A 281 2.80 16.47 0.98
C GLY A 281 2.34 17.68 1.80
N HIS A 282 1.62 18.64 1.21
CA HIS A 282 1.11 19.85 1.89
C HIS A 282 -0.41 19.98 1.79
N LYS A 283 -1.00 19.51 0.70
CA LYS A 283 -2.44 19.47 0.47
C LYS A 283 -2.91 18.04 0.38
N LEU A 284 -4.09 17.79 0.94
CA LEU A 284 -4.75 16.49 0.93
C LEU A 284 -6.04 16.58 0.11
N TYR A 285 -6.23 15.63 -0.78
CA TYR A 285 -7.45 15.48 -1.57
C TYR A 285 -8.01 14.07 -1.40
N ILE A 286 -9.32 13.95 -1.20
CA ILE A 286 -10.02 12.67 -1.18
C ILE A 286 -11.23 12.80 -2.08
N GLU A 287 -11.42 11.85 -3.01
CA GLU A 287 -12.50 11.89 -3.99
C GLU A 287 -12.57 13.23 -4.74
N LYS A 288 -11.40 13.79 -5.08
CA LYS A 288 -11.23 15.10 -5.77
C LYS A 288 -11.60 16.35 -4.95
N GLU A 289 -11.99 16.18 -3.70
CA GLU A 289 -12.23 17.28 -2.79
C GLU A 289 -10.98 17.60 -1.96
N GLU A 290 -10.58 18.86 -1.88
CA GLU A 290 -9.52 19.30 -0.97
C GLU A 290 -10.03 19.19 0.46
N VAL A 291 -9.27 18.48 1.29
CA VAL A 291 -9.56 18.36 2.72
C VAL A 291 -8.58 19.24 3.47
N LEU A 292 -9.10 20.20 4.21
CA LEU A 292 -8.28 21.04 5.09
C LEU A 292 -7.77 20.18 6.24
N VAL A 293 -6.46 20.12 6.41
CA VAL A 293 -5.80 19.41 7.49
C VAL A 293 -4.82 20.36 8.17
N ASP A 294 -4.75 20.27 9.49
CA ASP A 294 -3.73 20.98 10.24
C ASP A 294 -2.37 20.25 10.08
N PRO A 295 -1.28 20.98 9.88
CA PRO A 295 0.04 20.42 9.69
C PRO A 295 0.62 19.69 10.91
#